data_f1c5a0bdaf1f11356d5e7428351dcf06
#
_entry.id   f1c5a0bdaf1f11356d5e7428351dcf06
#
_cell.length_a   1.000
_cell.length_b   1.000
_cell.length_c   1.000
_cell.angle_alpha   90.00
_cell.angle_beta   90.00
_cell.angle_gamma   90.00
#
_symmetry.space_group_name_H-M   'P 1'
#
loop_
_entity.id
_entity.type
_entity.pdbx_description
1 polymer ?
#
loop_
_entity_poly.entity_id
_entity_poly.type
_entity_poly.pdbx_seq_one_letter_code
_entity_poly.pdbx_strand_id
1 'polypeptide(L)'
;MKIDFDSSRLDCPFYNDHHKHFREWVVRPFVKNEIMPYVDQWEEAGNLPAELFVKAAKAGLFQIGYPECYGGVSKDIDIFHTLIIGEELARCGAGGVYSSLFVHAIGLPPVVHFASEELKQQVVPPVIKGEKHIALAITEPSGGSDVGNLQTIAKKVGDHYVVNGVKTFITGGFRADWFTAAVRTGGDGIDGISLLLIPANLEGVTRSSVGKKQGWLCSETATIYFDQVKVPVKNIIGVENQGFKPIVNNFNNERMGMVAACVGFSRVCLEEAGKWARERQTFGKSLSKHQVIRHKFSEMLRQINATQCYMELCGWQIKNGSVNPADISMLKVQATMTMEFCAREASQILGGMSYVRECRTERIYREVRVMAIGGGSEEIMRDLASRQMGL
;
A
#
# COMPACT_ATOMS: atom_id res chain seq x y z
N MET A 1 10.56 -19.55 -23.37
CA MET A 1 9.71 -18.76 -22.47
C MET A 1 9.89 -17.29 -22.82
N LYS A 2 8.81 -16.57 -23.11
CA LYS A 2 8.87 -15.12 -23.29
C LYS A 2 9.06 -14.50 -21.90
N ILE A 3 9.98 -13.55 -21.76
CA ILE A 3 10.15 -12.77 -20.54
C ILE A 3 9.21 -11.55 -20.69
N ASP A 4 7.98 -11.68 -20.22
CA ASP A 4 7.00 -10.62 -20.10
C ASP A 4 6.29 -10.77 -18.73
N PHE A 5 5.45 -9.81 -18.39
CA PHE A 5 4.80 -9.74 -17.09
C PHE A 5 3.95 -10.98 -16.78
N ASP A 6 3.17 -11.45 -17.74
CA ASP A 6 2.24 -12.58 -17.53
C ASP A 6 2.93 -13.94 -17.63
N SER A 7 3.79 -14.15 -18.63
CA SER A 7 4.48 -15.42 -18.83
C SER A 7 5.57 -15.71 -17.78
N SER A 8 5.98 -14.70 -16.99
CA SER A 8 6.89 -14.88 -15.86
C SER A 8 6.18 -15.33 -14.58
N ARG A 9 4.84 -15.38 -14.58
CA ARG A 9 4.04 -15.85 -13.43
C ARG A 9 4.04 -17.38 -13.39
N LEU A 10 4.26 -17.94 -12.20
CA LEU A 10 4.02 -19.36 -11.96
C LEU A 10 2.52 -19.62 -11.93
N ASP A 11 2.11 -20.74 -12.50
CA ASP A 11 0.74 -21.23 -12.32
C ASP A 11 0.55 -21.70 -10.87
N CYS A 12 -0.56 -21.29 -10.26
CA CYS A 12 -0.79 -21.49 -8.85
C CYS A 12 -2.20 -22.06 -8.64
N PRO A 13 -2.34 -23.19 -7.93
CA PRO A 13 -3.63 -23.85 -7.72
C PRO A 13 -4.57 -23.11 -6.77
N PHE A 14 -4.09 -22.08 -6.07
CA PHE A 14 -4.91 -21.31 -5.11
C PHE A 14 -5.83 -20.30 -5.78
N TYR A 15 -5.58 -19.93 -7.04
CA TYR A 15 -6.45 -19.06 -7.81
C TYR A 15 -7.52 -19.87 -8.55
N ASN A 16 -8.78 -19.65 -8.20
CA ASN A 16 -9.93 -20.23 -8.88
C ASN A 16 -10.39 -19.38 -10.08
N ASP A 17 -11.44 -19.80 -10.76
CA ASP A 17 -11.94 -19.10 -11.95
C ASP A 17 -12.51 -17.72 -11.65
N HIS A 18 -13.08 -17.48 -10.45
CA HIS A 18 -13.52 -16.16 -10.00
C HIS A 18 -12.34 -15.19 -9.88
N HIS A 19 -11.21 -15.63 -9.30
CA HIS A 19 -9.98 -14.84 -9.23
C HIS A 19 -9.42 -14.52 -10.62
N LYS A 20 -9.41 -15.51 -11.55
CA LYS A 20 -8.96 -15.31 -12.94
C LYS A 20 -9.85 -14.30 -13.65
N HIS A 21 -11.18 -14.45 -13.52
CA HIS A 21 -12.16 -13.51 -14.09
C HIS A 21 -11.95 -12.08 -13.54
N PHE A 22 -11.84 -11.93 -12.23
CA PHE A 22 -11.59 -10.63 -11.60
C PHE A 22 -10.31 -9.96 -12.13
N ARG A 23 -9.21 -10.73 -12.24
CA ARG A 23 -7.95 -10.24 -12.82
C ARG A 23 -8.11 -9.77 -14.25
N GLU A 24 -8.68 -10.61 -15.11
CA GLU A 24 -8.65 -10.42 -16.56
C GLU A 24 -9.74 -9.46 -17.06
N TRP A 25 -10.86 -9.43 -16.42
CA TRP A 25 -12.04 -8.69 -16.89
C TRP A 25 -12.39 -7.46 -16.05
N VAL A 26 -11.83 -7.35 -14.83
CA VAL A 26 -12.08 -6.19 -13.97
C VAL A 26 -10.81 -5.37 -13.78
N VAL A 27 -9.79 -5.93 -13.11
CA VAL A 27 -8.62 -5.14 -12.69
C VAL A 27 -7.73 -4.76 -13.86
N ARG A 28 -7.35 -5.74 -14.69
CA ARG A 28 -6.44 -5.51 -15.83
C ARG A 28 -6.97 -4.51 -16.85
N PRO A 29 -8.22 -4.57 -17.31
CA PRO A 29 -8.78 -3.58 -18.22
C PRO A 29 -8.79 -2.17 -17.60
N PHE A 30 -9.13 -2.05 -16.31
CA PHE A 30 -9.09 -0.78 -15.60
C PHE A 30 -7.68 -0.19 -15.59
N VAL A 31 -6.69 -0.98 -15.21
CA VAL A 31 -5.28 -0.54 -15.19
C VAL A 31 -4.81 -0.12 -16.58
N LYS A 32 -5.12 -0.93 -17.60
CA LYS A 32 -4.70 -0.68 -18.98
C LYS A 32 -5.32 0.57 -19.59
N ASN A 33 -6.60 0.83 -19.32
CA ASN A 33 -7.36 1.87 -19.99
C ASN A 33 -7.40 3.18 -19.18
N GLU A 34 -7.51 3.08 -17.85
CA GLU A 34 -7.74 4.24 -16.99
C GLU A 34 -6.48 4.71 -16.23
N ILE A 35 -5.40 3.91 -16.21
CA ILE A 35 -4.18 4.26 -15.48
C ILE A 35 -2.98 4.38 -16.40
N MET A 36 -2.59 3.31 -17.10
CA MET A 36 -1.31 3.27 -17.84
C MET A 36 -1.11 4.42 -18.83
N PRO A 37 -2.13 4.92 -19.56
CA PRO A 37 -1.94 6.02 -20.50
C PRO A 37 -1.63 7.38 -19.85
N TYR A 38 -1.89 7.53 -18.55
CA TYR A 38 -1.87 8.83 -17.86
C TYR A 38 -0.83 8.94 -16.74
N VAL A 39 -0.13 7.85 -16.41
CA VAL A 39 0.79 7.78 -15.26
C VAL A 39 1.85 8.88 -15.29
N ASP A 40 2.49 9.11 -16.43
CA ASP A 40 3.58 10.08 -16.53
C ASP A 40 3.05 11.51 -16.30
N GLN A 41 1.87 11.82 -16.84
CA GLN A 41 1.18 13.09 -16.60
C GLN A 41 0.87 13.29 -15.11
N TRP A 42 0.41 12.25 -14.40
CA TRP A 42 0.09 12.35 -12.98
C TRP A 42 1.35 12.46 -12.10
N GLU A 43 2.41 11.74 -12.46
CA GLU A 43 3.70 11.87 -11.79
C GLU A 43 4.28 13.29 -11.92
N GLU A 44 4.10 13.92 -13.05
CA GLU A 44 4.50 15.31 -13.31
C GLU A 44 3.61 16.31 -12.55
N ALA A 45 2.28 16.08 -12.56
CA ALA A 45 1.31 16.92 -11.85
C ALA A 45 1.40 16.80 -10.32
N GLY A 46 1.97 15.72 -9.82
CA GLY A 46 2.12 15.46 -8.38
C GLY A 46 0.84 14.99 -7.67
N ASN A 47 -0.21 14.63 -8.42
CA ASN A 47 -1.47 14.14 -7.85
C ASN A 47 -2.24 13.25 -8.85
N LEU A 48 -3.21 12.49 -8.33
CA LEU A 48 -4.20 11.76 -9.13
C LEU A 48 -5.47 12.61 -9.33
N PRO A 49 -6.14 12.52 -10.48
CA PRO A 49 -7.42 13.21 -10.69
C PRO A 49 -8.53 12.59 -9.82
N ALA A 50 -9.45 13.42 -9.33
CA ALA A 50 -10.54 12.96 -8.46
C ALA A 50 -11.45 11.92 -9.15
N GLU A 51 -11.63 12.06 -10.45
CA GLU A 51 -12.47 11.17 -11.26
C GLU A 51 -11.95 9.72 -11.26
N LEU A 52 -10.64 9.51 -11.08
CA LEU A 52 -10.06 8.17 -11.05
C LEU A 52 -10.59 7.34 -9.87
N PHE A 53 -10.82 7.96 -8.72
CA PHE A 53 -11.37 7.29 -7.54
C PHE A 53 -12.81 6.83 -7.77
N VAL A 54 -13.62 7.68 -8.38
CA VAL A 54 -15.00 7.35 -8.76
C VAL A 54 -15.04 6.26 -9.84
N LYS A 55 -14.13 6.29 -10.81
CA LYS A 55 -13.99 5.25 -11.82
C LYS A 55 -13.57 3.91 -11.22
N ALA A 56 -12.62 3.91 -10.28
CA ALA A 56 -12.19 2.70 -9.58
C ALA A 56 -13.33 2.08 -8.75
N ALA A 57 -14.11 2.91 -8.07
CA ALA A 57 -15.30 2.47 -7.35
C ALA A 57 -16.36 1.90 -8.31
N LYS A 58 -16.67 2.57 -9.42
CA LYS A 58 -17.61 2.06 -10.45
C LYS A 58 -17.14 0.75 -11.10
N ALA A 59 -15.83 0.52 -11.19
CA ALA A 59 -15.25 -0.74 -11.63
C ALA A 59 -15.33 -1.86 -10.57
N GLY A 60 -15.84 -1.57 -9.37
CA GLY A 60 -15.99 -2.55 -8.29
C GLY A 60 -14.71 -2.79 -7.47
N LEU A 61 -13.68 -1.95 -7.63
CA LEU A 61 -12.39 -2.17 -6.97
C LEU A 61 -12.37 -1.73 -5.51
N PHE A 62 -13.20 -0.75 -5.13
CA PHE A 62 -13.21 -0.20 -3.77
C PHE A 62 -14.14 -0.94 -2.82
N GLN A 63 -15.10 -1.69 -3.35
CA GLN A 63 -16.11 -2.43 -2.58
C GLN A 63 -15.61 -3.78 -2.06
N ILE A 64 -14.47 -4.26 -2.61
CA ILE A 64 -13.93 -5.59 -2.33
C ILE A 64 -13.58 -5.75 -0.84
N GLY A 65 -14.19 -6.77 -0.21
CA GLY A 65 -13.95 -7.13 1.19
C GLY A 65 -14.70 -6.28 2.21
N TYR A 66 -15.50 -5.28 1.79
CA TYR A 66 -16.34 -4.50 2.69
C TYR A 66 -17.74 -5.11 2.83
N PRO A 67 -18.42 -4.90 3.99
CA PRO A 67 -19.76 -5.47 4.23
C PRO A 67 -20.80 -4.96 3.26
N GLU A 68 -21.70 -5.85 2.84
CA GLU A 68 -22.78 -5.56 1.88
C GLU A 68 -23.77 -4.51 2.40
N CYS A 69 -23.99 -4.45 3.72
CA CYS A 69 -24.88 -3.45 4.36
C CYS A 69 -24.40 -2.00 4.16
N TYR A 70 -23.15 -1.79 3.79
CA TYR A 70 -22.58 -0.46 3.45
C TYR A 70 -22.37 -0.28 1.94
N GLY A 71 -22.80 -1.25 1.11
CA GLY A 71 -22.58 -1.25 -0.34
C GLY A 71 -21.28 -1.91 -0.79
N GLY A 72 -20.65 -2.69 0.09
CA GLY A 72 -19.48 -3.49 -0.22
C GLY A 72 -19.81 -4.81 -0.92
N VAL A 73 -18.78 -5.57 -1.25
CA VAL A 73 -18.85 -6.92 -1.81
C VAL A 73 -17.94 -7.82 -0.98
N SER A 74 -18.54 -8.69 -0.17
CA SER A 74 -17.81 -9.61 0.73
C SER A 74 -18.00 -11.08 0.35
N LYS A 75 -19.11 -11.43 -0.32
CA LYS A 75 -19.38 -12.80 -0.74
C LYS A 75 -18.35 -13.26 -1.77
N ASP A 76 -17.80 -14.45 -1.53
CA ASP A 76 -16.78 -15.08 -2.38
C ASP A 76 -15.48 -14.27 -2.56
N ILE A 77 -15.28 -13.25 -1.71
CA ILE A 77 -14.07 -12.43 -1.68
C ILE A 77 -13.10 -12.96 -0.61
N ASP A 78 -11.84 -13.05 -0.98
CA ASP A 78 -10.75 -13.45 -0.09
C ASP A 78 -9.48 -12.62 -0.37
N ILE A 79 -8.40 -12.93 0.35
CA ILE A 79 -7.12 -12.22 0.24
C ILE A 79 -6.54 -12.22 -1.17
N PHE A 80 -6.84 -13.24 -2.00
CA PHE A 80 -6.32 -13.33 -3.37
C PHE A 80 -6.84 -12.20 -4.27
N HIS A 81 -8.01 -11.63 -3.99
CA HIS A 81 -8.49 -10.43 -4.69
C HIS A 81 -7.60 -9.21 -4.40
N THR A 82 -7.17 -9.04 -3.14
CA THR A 82 -6.21 -7.99 -2.76
C THR A 82 -4.86 -8.20 -3.44
N LEU A 83 -4.35 -9.45 -3.50
CA LEU A 83 -3.11 -9.77 -4.19
C LEU A 83 -3.20 -9.43 -5.69
N ILE A 84 -4.32 -9.76 -6.33
CA ILE A 84 -4.56 -9.45 -7.75
C ILE A 84 -4.54 -7.93 -7.99
N ILE A 85 -5.22 -7.16 -7.14
CA ILE A 85 -5.22 -5.70 -7.24
C ILE A 85 -3.79 -5.16 -7.16
N GLY A 86 -3.01 -5.58 -6.16
CA GLY A 86 -1.62 -5.15 -5.99
C GLY A 86 -0.74 -5.47 -7.19
N GLU A 87 -0.80 -6.72 -7.68
CA GLU A 87 0.00 -7.16 -8.84
C GLU A 87 -0.39 -6.44 -10.13
N GLU A 88 -1.68 -6.32 -10.44
CA GLU A 88 -2.13 -5.72 -11.70
C GLU A 88 -1.92 -4.21 -11.71
N LEU A 89 -2.12 -3.50 -10.58
CA LEU A 89 -1.80 -2.07 -10.46
C LEU A 89 -0.30 -1.80 -10.67
N ALA A 90 0.56 -2.68 -10.21
CA ALA A 90 2.00 -2.54 -10.41
C ALA A 90 2.43 -2.49 -11.89
N ARG A 91 1.59 -2.99 -12.84
CA ARG A 91 1.87 -2.89 -14.29
C ARG A 91 2.12 -1.48 -14.78
N CYS A 92 1.52 -0.49 -14.14
CA CYS A 92 1.74 0.91 -14.50
C CYS A 92 3.16 1.41 -14.15
N GLY A 93 3.92 0.67 -13.32
CA GLY A 93 5.27 1.03 -12.91
C GLY A 93 5.34 2.25 -11.98
N ALA A 94 4.24 2.61 -11.31
CA ALA A 94 4.17 3.75 -10.39
C ALA A 94 3.49 3.36 -9.08
N GLY A 95 4.26 3.25 -8.02
CA GLY A 95 3.77 2.91 -6.69
C GLY A 95 2.91 4.02 -6.08
N GLY A 96 3.11 5.27 -6.51
CA GLY A 96 2.29 6.41 -6.13
C GLY A 96 0.82 6.24 -6.51
N VAL A 97 0.52 5.60 -7.65
CA VAL A 97 -0.85 5.27 -8.06
C VAL A 97 -1.46 4.26 -7.10
N TYR A 98 -0.75 3.15 -6.81
CA TYR A 98 -1.23 2.12 -5.89
C TYR A 98 -1.51 2.72 -4.51
N SER A 99 -0.55 3.45 -3.94
CA SER A 99 -0.65 3.97 -2.58
C SER A 99 -1.77 5.00 -2.41
N SER A 100 -1.96 5.90 -3.39
CA SER A 100 -3.02 6.92 -3.33
C SER A 100 -4.40 6.37 -3.60
N LEU A 101 -4.54 5.54 -4.65
CA LEU A 101 -5.85 5.03 -5.06
C LEU A 101 -6.45 4.11 -3.99
N PHE A 102 -5.61 3.34 -3.29
CA PHE A 102 -6.04 2.39 -2.26
C PHE A 102 -5.75 2.84 -0.82
N VAL A 103 -5.54 4.14 -0.58
CA VAL A 103 -5.33 4.67 0.78
C VAL A 103 -6.49 4.36 1.74
N HIS A 104 -7.71 4.24 1.22
CA HIS A 104 -8.86 3.83 2.02
C HIS A 104 -8.71 2.41 2.60
N ALA A 105 -7.99 1.52 1.92
CA ALA A 105 -7.75 0.15 2.40
C ALA A 105 -6.92 0.08 3.69
N ILE A 106 -6.26 1.18 4.07
CA ILE A 106 -5.53 1.29 5.34
C ILE A 106 -6.25 2.17 6.37
N GLY A 107 -6.97 3.21 5.93
CA GLY A 107 -7.67 4.15 6.82
C GLY A 107 -9.06 3.70 7.25
N LEU A 108 -9.78 2.97 6.39
CA LEU A 108 -11.17 2.60 6.60
C LEU A 108 -11.40 1.34 7.47
N PRO A 109 -10.56 0.27 7.39
CA PRO A 109 -10.81 -0.96 8.13
C PRO A 109 -10.97 -0.78 9.65
N PRO A 110 -10.20 0.06 10.35
CA PRO A 110 -10.45 0.31 11.77
C PRO A 110 -11.86 0.85 12.05
N VAL A 111 -12.39 1.71 11.17
CA VAL A 111 -13.77 2.22 11.26
C VAL A 111 -14.77 1.08 11.08
N VAL A 112 -14.60 0.28 10.03
CA VAL A 112 -15.50 -0.86 9.72
C VAL A 112 -15.59 -1.86 10.87
N HIS A 113 -14.45 -2.18 11.49
CA HIS A 113 -14.41 -3.24 12.51
C HIS A 113 -14.74 -2.76 13.92
N PHE A 114 -14.42 -1.50 14.26
CA PHE A 114 -14.40 -1.06 15.65
C PHE A 114 -15.21 0.20 15.95
N ALA A 115 -15.63 1.00 14.95
CA ALA A 115 -16.43 2.19 15.19
C ALA A 115 -17.90 1.85 15.52
N SER A 116 -18.63 2.84 16.05
CA SER A 116 -20.08 2.74 16.24
C SER A 116 -20.79 2.60 14.89
N GLU A 117 -22.00 2.03 14.91
CA GLU A 117 -22.79 1.86 13.70
C GLU A 117 -23.11 3.21 13.02
N GLU A 118 -23.34 4.26 13.82
CA GLU A 118 -23.54 5.63 13.31
C GLU A 118 -22.35 6.10 12.46
N LEU A 119 -21.12 5.92 12.97
CA LEU A 119 -19.90 6.31 12.24
C LEU A 119 -19.68 5.44 10.99
N LYS A 120 -19.95 4.14 11.06
CA LYS A 120 -19.84 3.24 9.90
C LYS A 120 -20.77 3.68 8.78
N GLN A 121 -22.04 3.94 9.07
CA GLN A 121 -23.02 4.41 8.10
C GLN A 121 -22.67 5.78 7.50
N GLN A 122 -22.04 6.64 8.30
CA GLN A 122 -21.61 7.95 7.82
C GLN A 122 -20.39 7.89 6.88
N VAL A 123 -19.44 6.99 7.15
CA VAL A 123 -18.10 7.03 6.54
C VAL A 123 -17.93 5.97 5.45
N VAL A 124 -18.38 4.73 5.69
CA VAL A 124 -18.03 3.62 4.79
C VAL A 124 -18.65 3.77 3.41
N PRO A 125 -19.97 4.04 3.25
CA PRO A 125 -20.60 4.11 1.93
C PRO A 125 -19.98 5.17 0.99
N PRO A 126 -19.78 6.45 1.39
CA PRO A 126 -19.21 7.44 0.48
C PRO A 126 -17.73 7.19 0.18
N VAL A 127 -16.97 6.54 1.08
CA VAL A 127 -15.57 6.20 0.82
C VAL A 127 -15.45 5.08 -0.21
N ILE A 128 -16.21 3.99 -0.06
CA ILE A 128 -16.16 2.89 -1.05
C ILE A 128 -16.82 3.22 -2.39
N LYS A 129 -17.57 4.33 -2.48
CA LYS A 129 -18.03 4.91 -3.74
C LYS A 129 -17.01 5.85 -4.39
N GLY A 130 -15.88 6.11 -3.73
CA GLY A 130 -14.86 7.05 -4.21
C GLY A 130 -15.27 8.52 -4.17
N GLU A 131 -16.34 8.85 -3.46
CA GLU A 131 -16.86 10.22 -3.31
C GLU A 131 -16.17 10.99 -2.19
N LYS A 132 -15.70 10.26 -1.17
CA LYS A 132 -15.01 10.76 0.00
C LYS A 132 -13.74 9.98 0.26
N HIS A 133 -12.81 10.57 1.02
CA HIS A 133 -11.49 10.01 1.27
C HIS A 133 -11.20 9.91 2.76
N ILE A 134 -10.50 8.84 3.14
CA ILE A 134 -10.04 8.62 4.51
C ILE A 134 -8.55 8.28 4.49
N ALA A 135 -7.78 8.87 5.39
CA ALA A 135 -6.36 8.57 5.53
C ALA A 135 -6.04 8.06 6.94
N LEU A 136 -5.05 7.18 7.03
CA LEU A 136 -4.51 6.70 8.31
C LEU A 136 -3.43 7.67 8.81
N ALA A 137 -3.60 8.22 10.01
CA ALA A 137 -2.72 9.23 10.60
C ALA A 137 -2.09 8.71 11.90
N ILE A 138 -0.94 8.01 11.78
CA ILE A 138 -0.22 7.40 12.92
C ILE A 138 1.15 8.05 13.11
N THR A 139 1.99 8.02 12.07
CA THR A 139 3.39 8.47 12.13
C THR A 139 3.52 9.93 12.55
N GLU A 140 4.50 10.21 13.41
CA GLU A 140 4.83 11.55 13.92
C GLU A 140 6.26 11.93 13.58
N PRO A 141 6.64 13.23 13.63
CA PRO A 141 8.02 13.65 13.47
C PRO A 141 9.00 13.00 14.46
N SER A 142 8.50 12.62 15.64
CA SER A 142 9.25 11.95 16.71
C SER A 142 9.51 10.47 16.45
N GLY A 143 8.71 9.82 15.58
CA GLY A 143 8.89 8.39 15.29
C GLY A 143 7.79 7.76 14.45
N GLY A 144 8.16 6.77 13.64
CA GLY A 144 7.24 5.94 12.86
C GLY A 144 7.24 4.49 13.31
N SER A 145 8.41 3.92 13.64
CA SER A 145 8.55 2.53 14.12
C SER A 145 8.09 2.35 15.56
N ASP A 146 8.35 3.32 16.41
CA ASP A 146 7.95 3.31 17.82
C ASP A 146 6.58 3.96 18.01
N VAL A 147 5.54 3.26 17.54
CA VAL A 147 4.13 3.72 17.64
C VAL A 147 3.71 3.87 19.11
N GLY A 148 4.27 3.07 20.02
CA GLY A 148 3.98 3.14 21.45
C GLY A 148 4.33 4.48 22.10
N ASN A 149 5.21 5.25 21.47
CA ASN A 149 5.71 6.53 22.00
C ASN A 149 5.17 7.76 21.25
N LEU A 150 4.00 7.67 20.61
CA LEU A 150 3.38 8.80 19.94
C LEU A 150 3.03 9.91 20.92
N GLN A 151 3.16 11.18 20.45
CA GLN A 151 3.06 12.39 21.26
C GLN A 151 1.77 13.21 21.02
N THR A 152 1.01 12.92 19.97
CA THR A 152 -0.26 13.60 19.72
C THR A 152 -1.24 13.28 20.84
N ILE A 153 -1.63 14.30 21.62
CA ILE A 153 -2.47 14.17 22.81
C ILE A 153 -3.94 14.47 22.47
N ALA A 154 -4.86 13.71 23.06
CA ALA A 154 -6.30 13.99 23.04
C ALA A 154 -6.85 13.98 24.49
N LYS A 155 -7.11 15.18 25.02
CA LYS A 155 -7.67 15.35 26.37
C LYS A 155 -9.19 15.42 26.31
N LYS A 156 -9.88 14.56 27.06
CA LYS A 156 -11.34 14.57 27.16
C LYS A 156 -11.81 15.77 27.99
N VAL A 157 -12.69 16.60 27.41
CA VAL A 157 -13.28 17.77 28.03
C VAL A 157 -14.78 17.76 27.72
N GLY A 158 -15.59 17.38 28.67
CA GLY A 158 -17.03 17.24 28.50
C GLY A 158 -17.38 16.18 27.43
N ASP A 159 -18.02 16.61 26.36
CA ASP A 159 -18.51 15.76 25.26
C ASP A 159 -17.54 15.68 24.05
N HIS A 160 -16.32 16.20 24.19
CA HIS A 160 -15.32 16.17 23.13
C HIS A 160 -13.90 15.88 23.66
N TYR A 161 -13.03 15.44 22.74
CA TYR A 161 -11.58 15.42 22.92
C TYR A 161 -10.98 16.71 22.34
N VAL A 162 -10.07 17.32 23.05
CA VAL A 162 -9.21 18.41 22.54
C VAL A 162 -7.90 17.80 22.08
N VAL A 163 -7.69 17.78 20.76
CA VAL A 163 -6.53 17.14 20.12
C VAL A 163 -5.46 18.16 19.79
N ASN A 164 -4.22 17.85 20.21
CA ASN A 164 -3.02 18.64 19.91
C ASN A 164 -1.87 17.73 19.48
N GLY A 165 -1.22 18.06 18.38
CA GLY A 165 -0.07 17.30 17.89
C GLY A 165 0.14 17.40 16.38
N VAL A 166 1.05 16.57 15.89
CA VAL A 166 1.46 16.59 14.49
C VAL A 166 1.60 15.15 13.97
N LYS A 167 1.00 14.88 12.80
CA LYS A 167 1.19 13.64 12.06
C LYS A 167 1.92 13.92 10.75
N THR A 168 2.89 13.09 10.38
CA THR A 168 3.68 13.29 9.18
C THR A 168 3.68 12.06 8.27
N PHE A 169 4.06 12.23 7.02
CA PHE A 169 4.03 11.19 5.98
C PHE A 169 2.63 10.58 5.75
N ILE A 170 1.57 11.38 5.91
CA ILE A 170 0.20 10.91 5.76
C ILE A 170 -0.18 10.88 4.29
N THR A 171 -0.21 9.69 3.71
CA THR A 171 -0.65 9.44 2.33
C THR A 171 -2.11 9.83 2.18
N GLY A 172 -2.45 10.57 1.12
CA GLY A 172 -3.80 11.10 0.89
C GLY A 172 -4.23 12.20 1.86
N GLY A 173 -3.31 12.70 2.71
CA GLY A 173 -3.64 13.66 3.77
C GLY A 173 -4.21 14.99 3.28
N PHE A 174 -3.86 15.44 2.06
CA PHE A 174 -4.45 16.64 1.46
C PHE A 174 -5.90 16.43 1.02
N ARG A 175 -6.21 15.24 0.52
CA ARG A 175 -7.51 14.88 -0.03
C ARG A 175 -8.49 14.38 1.03
N ALA A 176 -7.99 13.88 2.16
CA ALA A 176 -8.79 13.23 3.18
C ALA A 176 -9.93 14.13 3.69
N ASP A 177 -11.14 13.56 3.77
CA ASP A 177 -12.29 14.10 4.48
C ASP A 177 -12.25 13.69 5.96
N TRP A 178 -11.63 12.54 6.26
CA TRP A 178 -11.43 12.02 7.60
C TRP A 178 -10.03 11.46 7.81
N PHE A 179 -9.56 11.57 9.05
CA PHE A 179 -8.35 10.89 9.52
C PHE A 179 -8.72 9.82 10.54
N THR A 180 -8.33 8.57 10.30
CA THR A 180 -8.22 7.55 11.34
C THR A 180 -6.91 7.82 12.07
N ALA A 181 -6.99 8.55 13.18
CA ALA A 181 -5.83 9.11 13.86
C ALA A 181 -5.53 8.38 15.18
N ALA A 182 -4.27 7.94 15.36
CA ALA A 182 -3.79 7.44 16.63
C ALA A 182 -3.41 8.63 17.55
N VAL A 183 -3.95 8.65 18.74
CA VAL A 183 -3.75 9.72 19.72
C VAL A 183 -3.50 9.16 21.11
N ARG A 184 -2.84 9.91 21.98
CA ARG A 184 -2.64 9.56 23.37
C ARG A 184 -3.75 10.13 24.22
N THR A 185 -4.52 9.26 24.85
CA THR A 185 -5.61 9.60 25.79
C THR A 185 -5.28 9.19 27.22
N GLY A 186 -4.34 8.27 27.41
CA GLY A 186 -3.89 7.76 28.70
C GLY A 186 -2.40 7.95 28.96
N GLY A 187 -1.84 7.10 29.82
CA GLY A 187 -0.42 7.09 30.17
C GLY A 187 0.51 6.68 29.01
N ASP A 188 1.77 6.42 29.35
CA ASP A 188 2.79 6.03 28.38
C ASP A 188 2.57 4.62 27.83
N GLY A 189 3.23 4.32 26.72
CA GLY A 189 3.18 3.01 26.06
C GLY A 189 1.91 2.79 25.23
N ILE A 190 1.69 1.56 24.84
CA ILE A 190 0.61 1.16 23.93
C ILE A 190 -0.78 1.25 24.56
N ASP A 191 -0.86 1.08 25.89
CA ASP A 191 -2.11 1.09 26.66
C ASP A 191 -2.67 2.51 26.89
N GLY A 192 -1.94 3.56 26.48
CA GLY A 192 -2.41 4.94 26.50
C GLY A 192 -2.90 5.44 25.15
N ILE A 193 -2.96 4.58 24.14
CA ILE A 193 -3.31 4.97 22.75
C ILE A 193 -4.79 4.70 22.48
N SER A 194 -5.45 5.68 21.87
CA SER A 194 -6.80 5.56 21.30
C SER A 194 -6.78 5.86 19.81
N LEU A 195 -7.81 5.40 19.09
CA LEU A 195 -8.08 5.83 17.73
C LEU A 195 -9.27 6.79 17.69
N LEU A 196 -9.11 7.90 17.01
CA LEU A 196 -10.18 8.87 16.76
C LEU A 196 -10.43 9.01 15.25
N LEU A 197 -11.68 9.07 14.86
CA LEU A 197 -12.10 9.55 13.56
C LEU A 197 -12.19 11.08 13.59
N ILE A 198 -11.20 11.75 13.02
CA ILE A 198 -11.10 13.20 13.00
C ILE A 198 -11.56 13.74 11.65
N PRO A 199 -12.71 14.46 11.57
CA PRO A 199 -13.10 15.18 10.36
C PRO A 199 -12.03 16.21 9.99
N ALA A 200 -11.65 16.22 8.72
CA ALA A 200 -10.52 17.00 8.25
C ALA A 200 -10.83 18.50 8.04
N ASN A 201 -12.10 18.87 8.17
CA ASN A 201 -12.61 20.25 8.10
C ASN A 201 -12.85 20.91 9.46
N LEU A 202 -12.49 20.25 10.56
CA LEU A 202 -12.59 20.85 11.89
C LEU A 202 -11.62 22.02 12.04
N GLU A 203 -12.05 23.05 12.79
CA GLU A 203 -11.19 24.16 13.17
C GLU A 203 -9.95 23.65 13.91
N GLY A 204 -8.77 24.21 13.58
CA GLY A 204 -7.48 23.79 14.13
C GLY A 204 -6.81 22.65 13.36
N VAL A 205 -7.46 22.05 12.34
CA VAL A 205 -6.82 21.09 11.44
C VAL A 205 -6.17 21.81 10.27
N THR A 206 -4.84 21.77 10.20
CA THR A 206 -4.09 22.34 9.07
C THR A 206 -3.15 21.33 8.44
N ARG A 207 -2.68 21.60 7.23
CA ARG A 207 -1.90 20.66 6.42
C ARG A 207 -0.74 21.36 5.75
N SER A 208 0.40 20.67 5.64
CA SER A 208 1.52 21.11 4.82
C SER A 208 2.12 19.93 4.03
N SER A 209 2.86 20.25 2.97
CA SER A 209 3.60 19.24 2.23
C SER A 209 4.77 18.72 3.06
N VAL A 210 5.09 17.42 2.92
CA VAL A 210 6.34 16.85 3.47
C VAL A 210 7.59 17.27 2.67
N GLY A 211 7.42 18.06 1.60
CA GLY A 211 8.51 18.49 0.72
C GLY A 211 8.66 17.62 -0.53
N LYS A 212 9.80 17.76 -1.20
CA LYS A 212 10.09 17.01 -2.44
C LYS A 212 10.46 15.56 -2.10
N LYS A 213 9.70 14.63 -2.61
CA LYS A 213 9.92 13.19 -2.42
C LYS A 213 10.82 12.62 -3.51
N GLN A 214 11.50 11.51 -3.21
CA GLN A 214 12.30 10.74 -4.17
C GLN A 214 11.42 10.04 -5.22
N GLY A 215 10.27 9.50 -4.82
CA GLY A 215 9.31 8.77 -5.65
C GLY A 215 7.89 8.92 -5.14
N TRP A 216 6.95 8.15 -5.73
CA TRP A 216 5.52 8.31 -5.49
C TRP A 216 5.08 9.76 -5.72
N LEU A 217 5.53 10.37 -6.81
CA LEU A 217 5.31 11.80 -7.02
C LEU A 217 3.83 12.12 -7.15
N CYS A 218 3.05 11.28 -7.83
CA CYS A 218 1.60 11.42 -7.95
C CYS A 218 0.81 11.10 -6.66
N SER A 219 1.47 10.64 -5.61
CA SER A 219 0.84 10.37 -4.31
C SER A 219 0.98 11.58 -3.40
N GLU A 220 -0.11 12.27 -3.14
CA GLU A 220 -0.14 13.38 -2.18
C GLU A 220 0.19 12.88 -0.78
N THR A 221 1.17 13.51 -0.14
CA THR A 221 1.63 13.14 1.21
C THR A 221 1.74 14.40 2.05
N ALA A 222 1.06 14.44 3.19
CA ALA A 222 0.95 15.61 4.02
C ALA A 222 1.55 15.41 5.42
N THR A 223 1.92 16.53 6.03
CA THR A 223 2.00 16.70 7.48
C THR A 223 0.70 17.34 7.94
N ILE A 224 0.06 16.77 8.94
CA ILE A 224 -1.21 17.21 9.51
C ILE A 224 -0.93 17.79 10.90
N TYR A 225 -1.40 19.00 11.15
CA TYR A 225 -1.31 19.67 12.43
C TYR A 225 -2.68 19.71 13.08
N PHE A 226 -2.72 19.40 14.37
CA PHE A 226 -3.90 19.52 15.21
C PHE A 226 -3.59 20.57 16.30
N ASP A 227 -4.32 21.68 16.27
CA ASP A 227 -4.20 22.76 17.26
C ASP A 227 -5.57 23.01 17.90
N GLN A 228 -5.72 22.57 19.15
CA GLN A 228 -6.97 22.68 19.93
C GLN A 228 -8.20 22.10 19.21
N VAL A 229 -8.02 21.04 18.40
CA VAL A 229 -9.09 20.45 17.58
C VAL A 229 -10.11 19.76 18.48
N LYS A 230 -11.36 20.20 18.45
CA LYS A 230 -12.47 19.62 19.22
C LYS A 230 -13.12 18.48 18.45
N VAL A 231 -12.85 17.25 18.86
CA VAL A 231 -13.40 16.03 18.25
C VAL A 231 -14.48 15.44 19.18
N PRO A 232 -15.73 15.24 18.72
CA PRO A 232 -16.77 14.65 19.57
C PRO A 232 -16.37 13.30 20.15
N VAL A 233 -16.70 13.02 21.41
CA VAL A 233 -16.37 11.75 22.09
C VAL A 233 -16.90 10.53 21.31
N LYS A 234 -18.05 10.66 20.65
CA LYS A 234 -18.62 9.61 19.82
C LYS A 234 -17.77 9.21 18.60
N ASN A 235 -16.78 10.03 18.23
CA ASN A 235 -15.86 9.74 17.13
C ASN A 235 -14.70 8.81 17.53
N ILE A 236 -14.75 8.22 18.72
CA ILE A 236 -13.80 7.18 19.11
C ILE A 236 -14.01 5.91 18.28
N ILE A 237 -12.91 5.33 17.81
CA ILE A 237 -12.90 4.05 17.11
C ILE A 237 -12.49 2.97 18.10
N GLY A 238 -13.42 2.13 18.50
CA GLY A 238 -13.22 1.13 19.53
C GLY A 238 -13.34 1.69 20.95
N VAL A 239 -12.43 1.29 21.83
CA VAL A 239 -12.44 1.62 23.26
C VAL A 239 -11.27 2.55 23.58
N GLU A 240 -11.50 3.55 24.43
CA GLU A 240 -10.48 4.48 24.91
C GLU A 240 -9.31 3.72 25.54
N ASN A 241 -8.09 4.12 25.23
CA ASN A 241 -6.82 3.47 25.65
C ASN A 241 -6.60 2.04 25.12
N GLN A 242 -7.40 1.59 24.12
CA GLN A 242 -7.23 0.28 23.47
C GLN A 242 -7.07 0.43 21.94
N GLY A 243 -6.59 1.56 21.47
CA GLY A 243 -6.47 1.86 20.04
C GLY A 243 -5.33 1.11 19.34
N PHE A 244 -4.35 0.56 20.06
CA PHE A 244 -3.23 -0.14 19.46
C PHE A 244 -3.65 -1.44 18.76
N LYS A 245 -4.57 -2.22 19.35
CA LYS A 245 -5.08 -3.47 18.77
C LYS A 245 -5.76 -3.26 17.39
N PRO A 246 -6.69 -2.31 17.22
CA PRO A 246 -7.23 -1.97 15.92
C PRO A 246 -6.19 -1.57 14.86
N ILE A 247 -5.13 -0.85 15.26
CA ILE A 247 -4.03 -0.46 14.37
C ILE A 247 -3.32 -1.72 13.84
N VAL A 248 -2.90 -2.61 14.73
CA VAL A 248 -2.10 -3.80 14.36
C VAL A 248 -2.91 -4.80 13.56
N ASN A 249 -4.22 -4.93 13.85
CA ASN A 249 -5.10 -5.87 13.15
C ASN A 249 -5.16 -5.61 11.64
N ASN A 250 -5.06 -4.35 11.20
CA ASN A 250 -5.09 -3.99 9.79
C ASN A 250 -3.74 -4.18 9.07
N PHE A 251 -2.63 -4.09 9.79
CA PHE A 251 -1.29 -4.08 9.18
C PHE A 251 -0.94 -5.32 8.36
N ASN A 252 -1.45 -6.49 8.74
CA ASN A 252 -1.13 -7.72 8.01
C ASN A 252 -1.75 -7.73 6.60
N ASN A 253 -2.98 -7.27 6.45
CA ASN A 253 -3.63 -7.16 5.14
C ASN A 253 -2.95 -6.10 4.26
N GLU A 254 -2.57 -4.95 4.86
CA GLU A 254 -1.80 -3.91 4.20
C GLU A 254 -0.47 -4.45 3.67
N ARG A 255 0.27 -5.18 4.50
CA ARG A 255 1.56 -5.79 4.11
C ARG A 255 1.40 -6.77 2.96
N MET A 256 0.35 -7.59 2.94
CA MET A 256 0.08 -8.51 1.84
C MET A 256 -0.18 -7.76 0.51
N GLY A 257 -0.92 -6.65 0.54
CA GLY A 257 -1.10 -5.79 -0.64
C GLY A 257 0.23 -5.17 -1.13
N MET A 258 1.07 -4.70 -0.21
CA MET A 258 2.41 -4.20 -0.53
C MET A 258 3.32 -5.29 -1.14
N VAL A 259 3.28 -6.50 -0.60
CA VAL A 259 4.01 -7.67 -1.14
C VAL A 259 3.60 -7.95 -2.58
N ALA A 260 2.30 -7.98 -2.85
CA ALA A 260 1.77 -8.21 -4.20
C ALA A 260 2.23 -7.12 -5.18
N ALA A 261 2.22 -5.86 -4.75
CA ALA A 261 2.76 -4.76 -5.54
C ALA A 261 4.26 -4.91 -5.80
N CYS A 262 5.07 -5.30 -4.81
CA CYS A 262 6.52 -5.55 -4.99
C CYS A 262 6.79 -6.67 -6.01
N VAL A 263 6.04 -7.78 -5.96
CA VAL A 263 6.13 -8.86 -6.94
C VAL A 263 5.78 -8.35 -8.34
N GLY A 264 4.70 -7.56 -8.46
CA GLY A 264 4.29 -6.95 -9.73
C GLY A 264 5.34 -5.98 -10.27
N PHE A 265 5.90 -5.08 -9.47
CA PHE A 265 6.97 -4.17 -9.88
C PHE A 265 8.24 -4.91 -10.30
N SER A 266 8.58 -5.99 -9.61
CA SER A 266 9.71 -6.85 -10.01
C SER A 266 9.51 -7.45 -11.40
N ARG A 267 8.27 -7.84 -11.75
CA ARG A 267 7.92 -8.33 -13.10
C ARG A 267 7.97 -7.23 -14.15
N VAL A 268 7.57 -6.00 -13.82
CA VAL A 268 7.73 -4.85 -14.73
C VAL A 268 9.20 -4.64 -15.07
N CYS A 269 10.08 -4.67 -14.08
CA CYS A 269 11.53 -4.56 -14.27
C CYS A 269 12.07 -5.69 -15.17
N LEU A 270 11.63 -6.93 -14.92
CA LEU A 270 12.01 -8.09 -15.73
C LEU A 270 11.55 -7.95 -17.19
N GLU A 271 10.32 -7.52 -17.42
CA GLU A 271 9.72 -7.30 -18.74
C GLU A 271 10.45 -6.24 -19.55
N GLU A 272 10.66 -5.04 -18.98
CA GLU A 272 11.35 -3.94 -19.65
C GLU A 272 12.80 -4.28 -19.99
N ALA A 273 13.54 -4.81 -19.02
CA ALA A 273 14.90 -5.27 -19.25
C ALA A 273 14.95 -6.37 -20.33
N GLY A 274 13.97 -7.29 -20.32
CA GLY A 274 13.84 -8.36 -21.30
C GLY A 274 13.56 -7.87 -22.71
N LYS A 275 12.68 -6.86 -22.86
CA LYS A 275 12.41 -6.20 -24.14
C LYS A 275 13.68 -5.54 -24.65
N TRP A 276 14.29 -4.69 -23.86
CA TRP A 276 15.53 -3.98 -24.19
C TRP A 276 16.65 -4.92 -24.58
N ALA A 277 16.91 -5.99 -23.81
CA ALA A 277 18.01 -6.91 -24.07
C ALA A 277 17.85 -7.69 -25.38
N ARG A 278 16.63 -7.88 -25.89
CA ARG A 278 16.38 -8.49 -27.20
C ARG A 278 16.66 -7.52 -28.35
N GLU A 279 16.32 -6.27 -28.19
CA GLU A 279 16.40 -5.22 -29.21
C GLU A 279 17.81 -4.61 -29.31
N ARG A 280 18.47 -4.37 -28.18
CA ARG A 280 19.79 -3.72 -28.10
C ARG A 280 20.90 -4.62 -28.63
N GLN A 281 21.68 -4.11 -29.57
CA GLN A 281 22.87 -4.77 -30.12
C GLN A 281 24.15 -4.26 -29.46
N THR A 282 25.05 -5.18 -29.10
CA THR A 282 26.37 -4.90 -28.54
C THR A 282 27.36 -5.97 -28.99
N PHE A 283 28.56 -5.58 -29.40
CA PHE A 283 29.61 -6.53 -29.86
C PHE A 283 29.11 -7.50 -30.94
N GLY A 284 28.31 -6.99 -31.89
CA GLY A 284 27.81 -7.78 -33.05
C GLY A 284 26.65 -8.73 -32.76
N LYS A 285 26.05 -8.70 -31.56
CA LYS A 285 24.90 -9.56 -31.20
C LYS A 285 23.97 -8.86 -30.21
N SER A 286 22.71 -9.36 -30.11
CA SER A 286 21.78 -8.80 -29.14
C SER A 286 22.28 -8.96 -27.71
N LEU A 287 21.97 -8.00 -26.84
CA LEU A 287 22.40 -7.98 -25.46
C LEU A 287 21.99 -9.26 -24.71
N SER A 288 20.84 -9.83 -25.04
CA SER A 288 20.34 -11.10 -24.50
C SER A 288 21.20 -12.33 -24.84
N LYS A 289 22.12 -12.23 -25.80
CA LYS A 289 23.04 -13.33 -26.17
C LYS A 289 24.31 -13.37 -25.29
N HIS A 290 24.55 -12.37 -24.46
CA HIS A 290 25.65 -12.38 -23.51
C HIS A 290 25.30 -13.19 -22.26
N GLN A 291 26.22 -14.07 -21.84
CA GLN A 291 25.99 -14.99 -20.71
C GLN A 291 25.68 -14.26 -19.41
N VAL A 292 26.43 -13.19 -19.10
CA VAL A 292 26.20 -12.38 -17.89
C VAL A 292 24.78 -11.78 -17.84
N ILE A 293 24.23 -11.38 -18.98
CA ILE A 293 22.85 -10.86 -19.07
C ILE A 293 21.83 -11.97 -18.84
N ARG A 294 22.04 -13.16 -19.42
CA ARG A 294 21.17 -14.30 -19.16
C ARG A 294 21.16 -14.72 -17.70
N HIS A 295 22.30 -14.68 -17.02
CA HIS A 295 22.40 -14.98 -15.59
C HIS A 295 21.59 -13.99 -14.75
N LYS A 296 21.61 -12.68 -15.09
CA LYS A 296 20.80 -11.66 -14.41
C LYS A 296 19.32 -11.97 -14.53
N PHE A 297 18.80 -12.30 -15.71
CA PHE A 297 17.40 -12.70 -15.91
C PHE A 297 17.03 -13.95 -15.12
N SER A 298 17.89 -14.96 -15.11
CA SER A 298 17.63 -16.19 -14.35
C SER A 298 17.53 -15.91 -12.87
N GLU A 299 18.41 -15.03 -12.33
CA GLU A 299 18.41 -14.69 -10.91
C GLU A 299 17.22 -13.81 -10.52
N MET A 300 16.86 -12.82 -11.36
CA MET A 300 15.64 -12.02 -11.16
C MET A 300 14.40 -12.93 -11.10
N LEU A 301 14.24 -13.83 -12.08
CA LEU A 301 13.10 -14.74 -12.14
C LEU A 301 13.07 -15.70 -10.94
N ARG A 302 14.22 -16.22 -10.52
CA ARG A 302 14.34 -17.09 -9.34
C ARG A 302 13.81 -16.40 -8.07
N GLN A 303 14.22 -15.16 -7.84
CA GLN A 303 13.79 -14.39 -6.67
C GLN A 303 12.29 -14.02 -6.75
N ILE A 304 11.81 -13.59 -7.92
CA ILE A 304 10.38 -13.30 -8.15
C ILE A 304 9.54 -14.54 -7.85
N ASN A 305 9.93 -15.70 -8.40
CA ASN A 305 9.17 -16.93 -8.22
C ASN A 305 9.16 -17.41 -6.76
N ALA A 306 10.30 -17.35 -6.06
CA ALA A 306 10.38 -17.70 -4.65
C ALA A 306 9.48 -16.79 -3.80
N THR A 307 9.49 -15.49 -4.07
CA THR A 307 8.65 -14.51 -3.36
C THR A 307 7.17 -14.72 -3.69
N GLN A 308 6.82 -15.02 -4.96
CA GLN A 308 5.45 -15.35 -5.35
C GLN A 308 4.94 -16.59 -4.61
N CYS A 309 5.68 -17.69 -4.60
CA CYS A 309 5.28 -18.90 -3.90
C CYS A 309 5.04 -18.65 -2.40
N TYR A 310 5.91 -17.87 -1.76
CA TYR A 310 5.76 -17.53 -0.35
C TYR A 310 4.53 -16.63 -0.11
N MET A 311 4.31 -15.63 -0.98
CA MET A 311 3.12 -14.76 -0.94
C MET A 311 1.83 -15.57 -1.06
N GLU A 312 1.77 -16.48 -2.02
CA GLU A 312 0.59 -17.31 -2.30
C GLU A 312 0.33 -18.32 -1.18
N LEU A 313 1.39 -18.87 -0.57
CA LEU A 313 1.27 -19.72 0.62
C LEU A 313 0.70 -18.94 1.80
N CYS A 314 1.23 -17.75 2.11
CA CYS A 314 0.70 -16.89 3.16
C CYS A 314 -0.76 -16.49 2.87
N GLY A 315 -1.09 -16.20 1.61
CA GLY A 315 -2.46 -15.92 1.19
C GLY A 315 -3.41 -17.10 1.47
N TRP A 316 -2.98 -18.30 1.14
CA TRP A 316 -3.73 -19.52 1.44
C TRP A 316 -3.90 -19.73 2.95
N GLN A 317 -2.87 -19.51 3.74
CA GLN A 317 -2.93 -19.60 5.21
C GLN A 317 -3.89 -18.54 5.79
N ILE A 318 -3.87 -17.29 5.31
CA ILE A 318 -4.82 -16.24 5.71
C ILE A 318 -6.25 -16.68 5.43
N LYS A 319 -6.53 -17.16 4.22
CA LYS A 319 -7.85 -17.65 3.83
C LYS A 319 -8.36 -18.77 4.75
N ASN A 320 -7.48 -19.61 5.27
CA ASN A 320 -7.82 -20.75 6.13
C ASN A 320 -7.65 -20.43 7.65
N GLY A 321 -7.37 -19.18 8.02
CA GLY A 321 -7.22 -18.75 9.42
C GLY A 321 -6.00 -19.34 10.14
N SER A 322 -4.97 -19.77 9.39
CA SER A 322 -3.79 -20.47 9.94
C SER A 322 -2.47 -19.71 9.75
N VAL A 323 -2.51 -18.44 9.31
CA VAL A 323 -1.30 -17.66 9.05
C VAL A 323 -0.56 -17.32 10.33
N ASN A 324 0.77 -17.51 10.32
CA ASN A 324 1.64 -16.97 11.36
C ASN A 324 2.01 -15.52 11.00
N PRO A 325 1.75 -14.51 11.86
CA PRO A 325 2.14 -13.12 11.61
C PRO A 325 3.65 -12.93 11.35
N ALA A 326 4.50 -13.80 11.90
CA ALA A 326 5.95 -13.80 11.61
C ALA A 326 6.23 -14.03 10.12
N ASP A 327 5.48 -14.96 9.49
CA ASP A 327 5.64 -15.25 8.05
C ASP A 327 5.30 -14.04 7.19
N ILE A 328 4.24 -13.28 7.53
CA ILE A 328 3.89 -12.04 6.81
C ILE A 328 5.00 -10.99 6.95
N SER A 329 5.60 -10.88 8.14
CA SER A 329 6.70 -9.95 8.40
C SER A 329 7.95 -10.31 7.58
N MET A 330 8.34 -11.59 7.57
CA MET A 330 9.47 -12.09 6.77
C MET A 330 9.20 -11.98 5.27
N LEU A 331 7.98 -12.28 4.83
CA LEU A 331 7.56 -12.15 3.44
C LEU A 331 7.64 -10.69 2.97
N LYS A 332 7.24 -9.72 3.81
CA LYS A 332 7.35 -8.29 3.48
C LYS A 332 8.81 -7.90 3.23
N VAL A 333 9.73 -8.34 4.08
CA VAL A 333 11.17 -8.12 3.89
C VAL A 333 11.65 -8.78 2.59
N GLN A 334 11.30 -10.05 2.37
CA GLN A 334 11.66 -10.78 1.15
C GLN A 334 11.18 -10.05 -0.11
N ALA A 335 9.94 -9.56 -0.12
CA ALA A 335 9.35 -8.91 -1.29
C ALA A 335 10.01 -7.56 -1.61
N THR A 336 10.32 -6.75 -0.60
CA THR A 336 11.01 -5.46 -0.80
C THR A 336 12.44 -5.66 -1.27
N MET A 337 13.16 -6.63 -0.73
CA MET A 337 14.51 -6.99 -1.19
C MET A 337 14.52 -7.54 -2.62
N THR A 338 13.51 -8.35 -2.99
CA THR A 338 13.33 -8.86 -4.36
C THR A 338 13.09 -7.70 -5.34
N MET A 339 12.21 -6.75 -4.97
CA MET A 339 11.93 -5.57 -5.79
C MET A 339 13.20 -4.71 -5.97
N GLU A 340 13.95 -4.46 -4.90
CA GLU A 340 15.20 -3.69 -4.95
C GLU A 340 16.23 -4.38 -5.86
N PHE A 341 16.42 -5.68 -5.72
CA PHE A 341 17.30 -6.45 -6.57
C PHE A 341 16.89 -6.39 -8.04
N CYS A 342 15.61 -6.61 -8.34
CA CYS A 342 15.11 -6.59 -9.71
C CYS A 342 15.20 -5.20 -10.35
N ALA A 343 14.89 -4.14 -9.61
CA ALA A 343 15.01 -2.77 -10.09
C ALA A 343 16.46 -2.41 -10.41
N ARG A 344 17.42 -2.78 -9.53
CA ARG A 344 18.85 -2.58 -9.75
C ARG A 344 19.36 -3.34 -10.97
N GLU A 345 19.04 -4.63 -11.10
CA GLU A 345 19.53 -5.45 -12.21
C GLU A 345 18.92 -5.03 -13.55
N ALA A 346 17.63 -4.67 -13.56
CA ALA A 346 16.99 -4.14 -14.76
C ALA A 346 17.57 -2.79 -15.19
N SER A 347 17.80 -1.87 -14.24
CA SER A 347 18.46 -0.59 -14.50
C SER A 347 19.85 -0.80 -15.10
N GLN A 348 20.62 -1.75 -14.58
CA GLN A 348 21.95 -2.06 -15.11
C GLN A 348 21.89 -2.66 -16.53
N ILE A 349 20.89 -3.47 -16.86
CA ILE A 349 20.65 -4.01 -18.21
C ILE A 349 20.26 -2.91 -19.19
N LEU A 350 19.40 -1.98 -18.78
CA LEU A 350 18.96 -0.84 -19.57
C LEU A 350 20.09 0.19 -19.81
N GLY A 351 21.07 0.25 -18.90
CA GLY A 351 22.17 1.20 -19.00
C GLY A 351 21.68 2.64 -18.92
N GLY A 352 22.18 3.52 -19.78
CA GLY A 352 21.83 4.95 -19.78
C GLY A 352 20.34 5.24 -19.93
N MET A 353 19.56 4.34 -20.53
CA MET A 353 18.11 4.49 -20.65
C MET A 353 17.39 4.45 -19.30
N SER A 354 17.91 3.76 -18.31
CA SER A 354 17.35 3.74 -16.96
C SER A 354 17.71 4.98 -16.12
N TYR A 355 18.52 5.89 -16.65
CA TYR A 355 18.86 7.14 -15.99
C TYR A 355 17.99 8.32 -16.47
N VAL A 356 17.21 8.09 -17.53
CA VAL A 356 16.26 9.06 -18.07
C VAL A 356 14.88 8.77 -17.50
N ARG A 357 14.16 9.82 -17.07
CA ARG A 357 12.75 9.71 -16.65
C ARG A 357 11.90 9.16 -17.80
N GLU A 358 10.67 8.74 -17.53
CA GLU A 358 9.73 8.08 -18.46
C GLU A 358 9.97 6.57 -18.65
N CYS A 359 11.03 6.00 -18.06
CA CYS A 359 11.23 4.56 -17.98
C CYS A 359 10.58 4.03 -16.69
N ARG A 360 9.72 3.00 -16.79
CA ARG A 360 9.08 2.40 -15.60
C ARG A 360 10.10 1.83 -14.62
N THR A 361 11.17 1.23 -15.12
CA THR A 361 12.26 0.69 -14.29
C THR A 361 12.98 1.78 -13.50
N GLU A 362 13.24 2.96 -14.12
CA GLU A 362 13.83 4.11 -13.41
C GLU A 362 12.94 4.55 -12.26
N ARG A 363 11.63 4.67 -12.51
CA ARG A 363 10.66 5.05 -11.49
C ARG A 363 10.61 4.04 -10.36
N ILE A 364 10.52 2.75 -10.66
CA ILE A 364 10.53 1.67 -9.69
C ILE A 364 11.82 1.70 -8.85
N TYR A 365 12.98 1.95 -9.49
CA TYR A 365 14.27 2.05 -8.78
C TYR A 365 14.30 3.18 -7.74
N ARG A 366 13.67 4.33 -8.02
CA ARG A 366 13.53 5.40 -7.02
C ARG A 366 12.53 5.06 -5.92
N GLU A 367 11.49 4.32 -6.25
CA GLU A 367 10.35 4.05 -5.37
C GLU A 367 10.54 2.84 -4.45
N VAL A 368 11.50 1.95 -4.74
CA VAL A 368 11.72 0.78 -3.91
C VAL A 368 12.04 1.15 -2.45
N ARG A 369 12.68 2.28 -2.21
CA ARG A 369 13.08 2.69 -0.86
C ARG A 369 11.87 2.91 0.06
N VAL A 370 10.79 3.52 -0.43
CA VAL A 370 9.58 3.71 0.39
C VAL A 370 8.89 2.38 0.70
N MET A 371 8.94 1.40 -0.19
CA MET A 371 8.41 0.05 0.07
C MET A 371 9.16 -0.68 1.19
N ALA A 372 10.48 -0.48 1.29
CA ALA A 372 11.28 -1.04 2.38
C ALA A 372 11.02 -0.38 3.74
N ILE A 373 10.54 0.88 3.77
CA ILE A 373 10.30 1.67 4.99
C ILE A 373 8.83 1.62 5.42
N GLY A 374 7.89 1.86 4.50
CA GLY A 374 6.46 1.90 4.78
C GLY A 374 5.88 0.55 5.19
N GLY A 375 4.80 0.56 5.97
CA GLY A 375 4.18 -0.67 6.49
C GLY A 375 5.01 -1.43 7.52
N GLY A 376 6.06 -0.79 8.07
CA GLY A 376 7.10 -1.30 8.94
C GLY A 376 8.42 -1.50 8.21
N SER A 377 9.50 -0.87 8.71
CA SER A 377 10.83 -1.01 8.12
C SER A 377 11.31 -2.48 8.17
N GLU A 378 12.27 -2.82 7.32
CA GLU A 378 12.84 -4.18 7.28
C GLU A 378 13.36 -4.62 8.65
N GLU A 379 13.97 -3.71 9.42
CA GLU A 379 14.49 -3.95 10.76
C GLU A 379 13.36 -4.29 11.73
N ILE A 380 12.28 -3.50 11.74
CA ILE A 380 11.10 -3.72 12.58
C ILE A 380 10.40 -5.03 12.19
N MET A 381 10.35 -5.36 10.90
CA MET A 381 9.74 -6.62 10.46
C MET A 381 10.55 -7.85 10.92
N ARG A 382 11.88 -7.77 10.87
CA ARG A 382 12.77 -8.84 11.37
C ARG A 382 12.66 -8.98 12.89
N ASP A 383 12.67 -7.87 13.63
CA ASP A 383 12.50 -7.86 15.09
C ASP A 383 11.14 -8.44 15.50
N LEU A 384 10.06 -8.00 14.83
CA LEU A 384 8.71 -8.52 15.09
C LEU A 384 8.63 -10.03 14.82
N ALA A 385 9.19 -10.51 13.71
CA ALA A 385 9.22 -11.93 13.39
C ALA A 385 10.00 -12.74 14.44
N SER A 386 11.17 -12.24 14.84
CA SER A 386 12.02 -12.90 15.87
C SER A 386 11.27 -13.02 17.21
N ARG A 387 10.64 -11.95 17.68
CA ARG A 387 9.83 -11.97 18.91
C ARG A 387 8.67 -12.95 18.82
N GLN A 388 8.01 -13.05 17.67
CA GLN A 388 6.91 -14.00 17.46
C GLN A 388 7.38 -15.46 17.41
N MET A 389 8.65 -15.69 17.09
CA MET A 389 9.30 -17.01 17.18
C MET A 389 9.85 -17.34 18.57
N GLY A 390 9.74 -16.42 19.53
CA GLY A 390 10.22 -16.61 20.91
C GLY A 390 11.71 -16.33 21.13
N LEU A 391 12.32 -15.53 20.25
CA LEU A 391 13.72 -15.10 20.34
C LEU A 391 13.84 -13.74 21.01
#